data_41f339ca7250f0656c65852e1f5951fa
#
_entry.id   41f339ca7250f0656c65852e1f5951fa
#
_cell.length_a   1.000
_cell.length_b   1.000
_cell.length_c   1.000
_cell.angle_alpha   90.00
_cell.angle_beta   90.00
_cell.angle_gamma   90.00
#
_symmetry.space_group_name_H-M   'P 1'
#
loop_
_entity.id
_entity.type
_entity.pdbx_description
1 polymer ?
#
loop_
_entity_poly.entity_id
_entity_poly.type
_entity_poly.pdbx_seq_one_letter_code
_entity_poly.pdbx_strand_id
1 'polypeptide(L)'
;MTALANAINLPPDQIGMNGPVSSVEELNKVLIPQADGGVLSESGRVDYAFGPAPGVFSIVKSDNPTVIEEMEYLSMGEGPYYTLYRPYHLASIEAPRSIGMAIINNEPGLQPKSWIAEVIGHAKKDLKKGEKIDGIGGFATYGVTYPVANTYNLIPLGLLEGATVIKELKKGEPITKDSVELPENLINSLRKLQEAS
;
A
#
# COMPACT_ATOMS: atom_id res chain seq x y z
N MET A 1 -1.59 -0.31 2.76
CA MET A 1 -1.83 -0.25 1.30
C MET A 1 -1.27 -1.47 0.58
N THR A 2 0.02 -1.84 0.76
CA THR A 2 0.63 -3.02 0.09
C THR A 2 -0.15 -4.33 0.30
N ALA A 3 -0.55 -4.64 1.53
CA ALA A 3 -1.37 -5.84 1.80
C ALA A 3 -2.72 -5.82 1.06
N LEU A 4 -3.38 -4.65 1.00
CA LEU A 4 -4.60 -4.46 0.23
C LEU A 4 -4.35 -4.68 -1.26
N ALA A 5 -3.32 -4.03 -1.82
CA ALA A 5 -2.94 -4.18 -3.22
C ALA A 5 -2.76 -5.67 -3.61
N ASN A 6 -1.99 -6.40 -2.81
CA ASN A 6 -1.73 -7.83 -3.04
C ASN A 6 -2.98 -8.71 -2.86
N ALA A 7 -3.95 -8.31 -2.02
CA ALA A 7 -5.18 -9.07 -1.79
C ALA A 7 -6.20 -8.89 -2.91
N ILE A 8 -6.31 -7.67 -3.47
CA ILE A 8 -7.30 -7.35 -4.50
C ILE A 8 -6.73 -7.32 -5.92
N ASN A 9 -5.41 -7.57 -6.06
CA ASN A 9 -4.67 -7.55 -7.33
C ASN A 9 -4.76 -6.20 -8.07
N LEU A 10 -4.70 -5.09 -7.33
CA LEU A 10 -4.62 -3.74 -7.87
C LEU A 10 -3.30 -3.09 -7.45
N PRO A 11 -2.40 -2.74 -8.38
CA PRO A 11 -1.10 -2.18 -8.01
C PRO A 11 -1.22 -0.73 -7.49
N PRO A 12 -0.23 -0.25 -6.71
CA PRO A 12 -0.07 1.17 -6.47
C PRO A 12 0.21 1.89 -7.79
N ASP A 13 -0.29 3.13 -7.92
CA ASP A 13 -0.16 3.90 -9.16
C ASP A 13 1.30 4.27 -9.48
N GLN A 14 2.04 4.64 -8.44
CA GLN A 14 3.45 5.00 -8.51
C GLN A 14 4.19 4.63 -7.22
N ILE A 15 5.51 4.83 -7.20
CA ILE A 15 6.34 4.68 -6.01
C ILE A 15 5.86 5.68 -4.95
N GLY A 16 5.53 5.17 -3.76
CA GLY A 16 5.00 5.96 -2.65
C GLY A 16 3.52 6.32 -2.78
N MET A 17 2.89 6.00 -3.91
CA MET A 17 1.51 6.40 -4.24
C MET A 17 1.35 7.93 -4.39
N ASN A 18 0.15 8.42 -4.71
CA ASN A 18 -0.07 9.86 -4.91
C ASN A 18 -0.35 10.60 -3.60
N GLY A 19 -1.17 10.03 -2.73
CA GLY A 19 -1.50 10.59 -1.44
C GLY A 19 -2.01 12.02 -1.48
N PRO A 20 -3.00 12.36 -2.32
CA PRO A 20 -3.49 13.73 -2.43
C PRO A 20 -4.18 14.19 -1.15
N VAL A 21 -4.21 15.50 -0.94
CA VAL A 21 -5.09 16.12 0.04
C VAL A 21 -6.47 16.26 -0.57
N SER A 22 -7.51 15.74 0.09
CA SER A 22 -8.89 15.76 -0.42
C SER A 22 -9.88 15.73 0.73
N SER A 23 -11.12 16.15 0.51
CA SER A 23 -12.25 15.83 1.37
C SER A 23 -12.91 14.51 0.91
N VAL A 24 -13.82 13.96 1.71
CA VAL A 24 -14.58 12.75 1.32
C VAL A 24 -15.42 13.01 0.06
N GLU A 25 -16.01 14.20 -0.03
CA GLU A 25 -16.89 14.64 -1.13
C GLU A 25 -16.14 14.84 -2.45
N GLU A 26 -14.80 15.04 -2.38
CA GLU A 26 -13.96 15.29 -3.55
C GLU A 26 -13.15 14.08 -3.99
N LEU A 27 -13.17 12.98 -3.24
CA LEU A 27 -12.39 11.78 -3.57
C LEU A 27 -12.65 11.29 -5.01
N ASN A 28 -13.90 11.30 -5.45
CA ASN A 28 -14.32 10.88 -6.81
C ASN A 28 -13.99 11.90 -7.91
N LYS A 29 -13.38 13.02 -7.58
CA LYS A 29 -12.86 14.01 -8.53
C LYS A 29 -11.34 14.01 -8.57
N VAL A 30 -10.70 13.60 -7.47
CA VAL A 30 -9.25 13.66 -7.29
C VAL A 30 -8.59 12.31 -7.60
N LEU A 31 -9.07 11.21 -7.00
CA LEU A 31 -8.50 9.87 -7.16
C LEU A 31 -9.18 9.11 -8.31
N ILE A 32 -9.18 9.73 -9.49
CA ILE A 32 -9.63 9.18 -10.76
C ILE A 32 -8.51 9.33 -11.81
N PRO A 33 -8.61 8.69 -12.98
CA PRO A 33 -7.60 8.81 -14.02
C PRO A 33 -7.33 10.26 -14.46
N GLN A 34 -6.08 10.55 -14.78
CA GLN A 34 -5.67 11.86 -15.33
C GLN A 34 -6.43 12.22 -16.62
N ALA A 35 -6.77 11.22 -17.42
CA ALA A 35 -7.60 11.42 -18.62
C ALA A 35 -9.00 11.98 -18.32
N ASP A 36 -9.48 11.75 -17.09
CA ASP A 36 -10.78 12.24 -16.62
C ASP A 36 -10.62 13.41 -15.60
N GLY A 37 -9.40 13.96 -15.48
CA GLY A 37 -9.10 15.15 -14.66
C GLY A 37 -8.57 14.87 -13.25
N GLY A 38 -8.28 13.61 -12.90
CA GLY A 38 -7.73 13.24 -11.60
C GLY A 38 -6.20 13.10 -11.56
N VAL A 39 -5.69 12.37 -10.56
CA VAL A 39 -4.25 12.20 -10.33
C VAL A 39 -3.71 10.83 -10.71
N LEU A 40 -4.56 9.81 -10.88
CA LEU A 40 -4.14 8.45 -11.18
C LEU A 40 -3.73 8.29 -12.65
N SER A 41 -2.73 7.47 -12.92
CA SER A 41 -2.34 7.15 -14.30
C SER A 41 -3.47 6.45 -15.08
N GLU A 42 -4.20 5.56 -14.40
CA GLU A 42 -5.35 4.83 -14.95
C GLU A 42 -6.25 4.29 -13.83
N SER A 43 -7.36 3.70 -14.19
CA SER A 43 -8.24 2.97 -13.26
C SER A 43 -7.59 1.69 -12.74
N GLY A 44 -8.13 1.14 -11.63
CA GLY A 44 -7.63 -0.11 -11.05
C GLY A 44 -6.32 0.08 -10.26
N ARG A 45 -6.19 1.19 -9.56
CA ARG A 45 -5.06 1.53 -8.69
C ARG A 45 -5.45 1.55 -7.22
N VAL A 46 -4.47 1.29 -6.37
CA VAL A 46 -4.58 1.45 -4.91
C VAL A 46 -3.83 2.71 -4.52
N ASP A 47 -4.51 3.58 -3.79
CA ASP A 47 -3.94 4.84 -3.29
C ASP A 47 -4.53 5.21 -1.93
N TYR A 48 -4.08 6.31 -1.34
CA TYR A 48 -4.59 6.89 -0.10
C TYR A 48 -4.81 8.40 -0.27
N ALA A 49 -5.57 9.00 0.63
CA ALA A 49 -5.75 10.45 0.68
C ALA A 49 -5.51 11.00 2.08
N PHE A 50 -4.97 12.22 2.15
CA PHE A 50 -4.93 13.01 3.38
C PHE A 50 -6.17 13.89 3.47
N GLY A 51 -6.77 13.99 4.67
CA GLY A 51 -7.92 14.87 4.93
C GLY A 51 -9.18 14.15 5.34
N PRO A 52 -9.62 13.06 4.66
CA PRO A 52 -10.70 12.24 5.17
C PRO A 52 -10.41 11.75 6.59
N ALA A 53 -11.45 11.67 7.44
CA ALA A 53 -11.31 11.01 8.73
C ALA A 53 -10.88 9.54 8.54
N PRO A 54 -10.27 8.89 9.55
CA PRO A 54 -9.86 7.50 9.41
C PRO A 54 -10.99 6.64 8.83
N GLY A 55 -10.72 5.98 7.72
CA GLY A 55 -11.70 5.15 7.02
C GLY A 55 -11.11 4.50 5.78
N VAL A 56 -11.96 3.77 5.08
CA VAL A 56 -11.64 3.17 3.79
C VAL A 56 -12.65 3.62 2.75
N PHE A 57 -12.22 3.70 1.51
CA PHE A 57 -13.09 4.09 0.41
C PHE A 57 -12.78 3.25 -0.84
N SER A 58 -13.77 3.19 -1.71
CA SER A 58 -13.65 2.70 -3.07
C SER A 58 -14.28 3.72 -4.02
N ILE A 59 -13.62 4.00 -5.12
CA ILE A 59 -14.15 4.86 -6.16
C ILE A 59 -14.50 3.96 -7.33
N VAL A 60 -15.76 4.00 -7.73
CA VAL A 60 -16.30 3.20 -8.82
C VAL A 60 -16.78 4.11 -9.94
N LYS A 61 -16.63 3.64 -11.19
CA LYS A 61 -17.14 4.32 -12.40
C LYS A 61 -18.29 3.52 -12.97
N SER A 62 -19.33 4.19 -13.41
CA SER A 62 -20.38 3.59 -14.22
C SER A 62 -20.74 4.51 -15.38
N ASP A 63 -20.79 3.93 -16.58
CA ASP A 63 -21.29 4.60 -17.80
C ASP A 63 -22.71 4.09 -18.17
N ASN A 64 -23.33 3.25 -17.31
CA ASN A 64 -24.68 2.75 -17.50
C ASN A 64 -25.71 3.80 -17.05
N PRO A 65 -26.60 4.31 -17.96
CA PRO A 65 -27.54 5.36 -17.62
C PRO A 65 -28.47 5.01 -16.45
N THR A 66 -28.93 3.78 -16.34
CA THR A 66 -29.79 3.33 -15.25
C THR A 66 -29.06 3.37 -13.90
N VAL A 67 -27.77 2.96 -13.87
CA VAL A 67 -26.96 3.04 -12.66
C VAL A 67 -26.71 4.49 -12.26
N ILE A 68 -26.46 5.37 -13.23
CA ILE A 68 -26.27 6.81 -12.98
C ILE A 68 -27.53 7.42 -12.37
N GLU A 69 -28.70 7.14 -12.93
CA GLU A 69 -29.99 7.61 -12.41
C GLU A 69 -30.26 7.11 -10.98
N GLU A 70 -29.99 5.85 -10.69
CA GLU A 70 -30.14 5.29 -9.35
C GLU A 70 -29.14 5.90 -8.34
N MET A 71 -27.89 6.12 -8.75
CA MET A 71 -26.88 6.75 -7.90
C MET A 71 -27.23 8.22 -7.60
N GLU A 72 -27.79 8.95 -8.57
CA GLU A 72 -28.29 10.31 -8.38
C GLU A 72 -29.48 10.33 -7.40
N TYR A 73 -30.43 9.42 -7.57
CA TYR A 73 -31.55 9.23 -6.65
C TYR A 73 -31.08 8.96 -5.23
N LEU A 74 -30.02 8.19 -5.04
CA LEU A 74 -29.39 7.90 -3.76
C LEU A 74 -28.50 9.05 -3.24
N SER A 75 -28.49 10.19 -3.90
CA SER A 75 -27.64 11.36 -3.56
C SER A 75 -26.15 11.07 -3.53
N MET A 76 -25.69 10.14 -4.39
CA MET A 76 -24.27 9.79 -4.52
C MET A 76 -23.49 10.72 -5.46
N GLY A 77 -24.16 11.71 -6.10
CA GLY A 77 -23.59 12.66 -7.06
C GLY A 77 -24.00 12.39 -8.50
N GLU A 78 -23.60 13.27 -9.40
CA GLU A 78 -24.00 13.27 -10.83
C GLU A 78 -23.23 12.22 -11.68
N GLY A 79 -22.24 11.55 -11.08
CA GLY A 79 -21.41 10.56 -11.79
C GLY A 79 -20.41 11.19 -12.79
N PRO A 80 -19.74 10.39 -13.61
CA PRO A 80 -19.76 8.91 -13.66
C PRO A 80 -18.97 8.22 -12.54
N TYR A 81 -18.27 8.96 -11.67
CA TYR A 81 -17.47 8.45 -10.55
C TYR A 81 -18.19 8.63 -9.23
N TYR A 82 -18.21 7.58 -8.41
CA TYR A 82 -18.91 7.55 -7.13
C TYR A 82 -17.98 7.06 -6.03
N THR A 83 -18.01 7.74 -4.88
CA THR A 83 -17.25 7.36 -3.68
C THR A 83 -18.10 6.49 -2.78
N LEU A 84 -17.68 5.25 -2.56
CA LEU A 84 -18.21 4.38 -1.51
C LEU A 84 -17.28 4.50 -0.30
N TYR A 85 -17.71 5.25 0.72
CA TYR A 85 -16.90 5.56 1.88
C TYR A 85 -17.42 4.86 3.15
N ARG A 86 -16.52 4.19 3.86
CA ARG A 86 -16.78 3.65 5.18
C ARG A 86 -15.97 4.44 6.20
N PRO A 87 -16.62 5.29 7.03
CA PRO A 87 -15.96 6.06 8.06
C PRO A 87 -15.45 5.11 9.14
N TYR A 88 -14.28 5.33 9.65
CA TYR A 88 -13.56 4.63 10.71
C TYR A 88 -13.85 3.11 10.82
N HIS A 89 -12.98 2.41 11.47
CA HIS A 89 -13.18 1.04 11.92
C HIS A 89 -13.07 1.00 13.46
N LEU A 90 -13.92 0.19 14.06
CA LEU A 90 -13.91 -0.03 15.51
C LEU A 90 -13.31 -1.40 15.78
N ALA A 91 -12.02 -1.45 16.07
CA ALA A 91 -11.28 -2.69 16.22
C ALA A 91 -11.91 -3.64 17.25
N SER A 92 -12.45 -3.11 18.35
CA SER A 92 -13.14 -3.90 19.38
C SER A 92 -14.43 -4.58 18.90
N ILE A 93 -15.10 -4.02 17.89
CA ILE A 93 -16.33 -4.57 17.28
C ILE A 93 -15.98 -5.48 16.11
N GLU A 94 -14.97 -5.13 15.31
CA GLU A 94 -14.62 -5.84 14.09
C GLU A 94 -13.72 -7.07 14.33
N ALA A 95 -12.91 -7.10 15.40
CA ALA A 95 -12.09 -8.25 15.74
C ALA A 95 -12.92 -9.53 16.00
N PRO A 96 -14.02 -9.51 16.78
CA PRO A 96 -14.89 -10.69 16.94
C PRO A 96 -15.46 -11.18 15.60
N ARG A 97 -15.83 -10.27 14.69
CA ARG A 97 -16.29 -10.65 13.35
C ARG A 97 -15.18 -11.35 12.55
N SER A 98 -13.96 -10.81 12.56
CA SER A 98 -12.82 -11.40 11.85
C SER A 98 -12.46 -12.78 12.41
N ILE A 99 -12.50 -12.95 13.73
CA ILE A 99 -12.28 -14.24 14.40
C ILE A 99 -13.40 -15.23 14.01
N GLY A 100 -14.66 -14.79 14.04
CA GLY A 100 -15.80 -15.61 13.65
C GLY A 100 -15.71 -16.09 12.19
N MET A 101 -15.36 -15.20 11.26
CA MET A 101 -15.13 -15.56 9.85
C MET A 101 -14.01 -16.58 9.70
N ALA A 102 -12.90 -16.41 10.40
CA ALA A 102 -11.78 -17.34 10.33
C ALA A 102 -12.14 -18.74 10.89
N ILE A 103 -12.88 -18.81 12.01
CA ILE A 103 -13.20 -20.08 12.68
C ILE A 103 -14.43 -20.77 12.06
N ILE A 104 -15.50 -20.02 11.76
CA ILE A 104 -16.78 -20.58 11.31
C ILE A 104 -16.75 -20.82 9.80
N ASN A 105 -16.26 -19.83 9.03
CA ASN A 105 -16.29 -19.88 7.57
C ASN A 105 -14.97 -20.39 6.98
N ASN A 106 -13.92 -20.53 7.80
CA ASN A 106 -12.55 -20.82 7.35
C ASN A 106 -12.05 -19.79 6.32
N GLU A 107 -12.46 -18.53 6.49
CA GLU A 107 -12.09 -17.40 5.60
C GLU A 107 -11.20 -16.41 6.35
N PRO A 108 -9.95 -16.19 5.91
CA PRO A 108 -9.12 -15.14 6.47
C PRO A 108 -9.67 -13.76 6.09
N GLY A 109 -9.56 -12.79 6.99
CA GLY A 109 -10.04 -11.42 6.75
C GLY A 109 -9.33 -10.70 5.59
N LEU A 110 -8.06 -11.02 5.37
CA LEU A 110 -7.26 -10.56 4.25
C LEU A 110 -6.30 -11.67 3.81
N GLN A 111 -6.32 -12.02 2.54
CA GLN A 111 -5.43 -13.02 1.97
C GLN A 111 -4.76 -12.46 0.73
N PRO A 112 -3.41 -12.41 0.67
CA PRO A 112 -2.69 -12.06 -0.55
C PRO A 112 -3.03 -13.06 -1.67
N LYS A 113 -3.38 -12.55 -2.84
CA LYS A 113 -3.67 -13.34 -4.06
C LYS A 113 -2.62 -13.14 -5.14
N SER A 114 -1.84 -12.09 -5.00
CA SER A 114 -0.80 -11.69 -5.96
C SER A 114 0.37 -11.05 -5.23
N TRP A 115 1.49 -10.93 -5.93
CA TRP A 115 2.65 -10.19 -5.47
C TRP A 115 2.93 -9.06 -6.46
N ILE A 116 2.18 -7.97 -6.32
CA ILE A 116 2.23 -6.80 -7.22
C ILE A 116 2.71 -5.53 -6.54
N ALA A 117 2.75 -5.53 -5.21
CA ALA A 117 3.26 -4.43 -4.40
C ALA A 117 4.19 -4.94 -3.30
N GLU A 118 5.20 -4.13 -2.97
CA GLU A 118 6.19 -4.41 -1.93
C GLU A 118 6.47 -3.15 -1.12
N VAL A 119 6.90 -3.29 0.13
CA VAL A 119 7.37 -2.17 0.96
C VAL A 119 8.87 -2.16 0.99
N ILE A 120 9.49 -1.21 0.32
CA ILE A 120 10.94 -1.06 0.25
C ILE A 120 11.45 -0.16 1.38
N GLY A 121 12.58 -0.57 1.97
CA GLY A 121 13.27 0.23 2.99
C GLY A 121 14.00 1.42 2.38
N HIS A 122 13.82 2.59 2.98
CA HIS A 122 14.54 3.82 2.66
C HIS A 122 15.29 4.32 3.90
N ALA A 123 16.45 4.94 3.67
CA ALA A 123 17.24 5.54 4.74
C ALA A 123 16.50 6.76 5.35
N LYS A 124 16.24 6.73 6.66
CA LYS A 124 15.57 7.81 7.39
C LYS A 124 16.52 8.95 7.75
N LYS A 125 17.81 8.65 7.78
CA LYS A 125 18.95 9.53 8.00
C LYS A 125 20.13 9.10 7.11
N ASP A 126 21.20 9.86 7.07
CA ASP A 126 22.46 9.38 6.51
C ASP A 126 22.95 8.17 7.29
N LEU A 127 23.23 7.06 6.62
CA LEU A 127 23.72 5.81 7.20
C LEU A 127 25.17 5.59 6.77
N LYS A 128 26.05 5.31 7.74
CA LYS A 128 27.48 5.12 7.51
C LYS A 128 27.80 3.62 7.39
N LYS A 129 28.85 3.32 6.66
CA LYS A 129 29.41 1.96 6.59
C LYS A 129 29.72 1.42 7.99
N GLY A 130 29.27 0.20 8.27
CA GLY A 130 29.41 -0.48 9.56
C GLY A 130 28.23 -0.20 10.52
N GLU A 131 27.33 0.74 10.22
CA GLU A 131 26.15 0.99 11.03
C GLU A 131 25.15 -0.17 10.92
N LYS A 132 24.54 -0.55 12.04
CA LYS A 132 23.48 -1.56 12.07
C LYS A 132 22.12 -0.90 11.93
N ILE A 133 21.27 -1.52 11.11
CA ILE A 133 19.88 -1.09 10.91
C ILE A 133 19.03 -1.66 12.05
N ASP A 134 18.29 -0.80 12.69
CA ASP A 134 17.29 -1.15 13.71
C ASP A 134 16.00 -1.72 13.05
N GLY A 135 15.08 -2.21 13.85
CA GLY A 135 13.84 -2.79 13.38
C GLY A 135 12.82 -1.78 12.85
N ILE A 136 11.67 -2.29 12.40
CA ILE A 136 10.53 -1.50 11.94
C ILE A 136 10.08 -0.55 13.06
N GLY A 137 9.88 0.73 12.71
CA GLY A 137 9.54 1.79 13.67
C GLY A 137 10.74 2.45 14.33
N GLY A 138 11.95 1.98 14.03
CA GLY A 138 13.21 2.53 14.52
C GLY A 138 13.63 3.86 13.87
N PHE A 139 14.92 4.17 13.99
CA PHE A 139 15.48 5.46 13.57
C PHE A 139 16.27 5.41 12.26
N ALA A 140 16.65 4.20 11.80
CA ALA A 140 17.51 4.03 10.62
C ALA A 140 16.71 4.07 9.32
N THR A 141 15.51 3.47 9.30
CA THR A 141 14.77 3.24 8.05
C THR A 141 13.28 3.56 8.16
N TYR A 142 12.65 3.77 7.00
CA TYR A 142 11.19 3.85 6.83
C TYR A 142 10.77 3.11 5.56
N GLY A 143 9.50 2.77 5.46
CA GLY A 143 8.96 2.02 4.33
C GLY A 143 8.31 2.93 3.27
N VAL A 144 8.53 2.59 2.00
CA VAL A 144 7.84 3.20 0.86
C VAL A 144 7.21 2.07 0.04
N THR A 145 5.95 2.21 -0.35
CA THR A 145 5.25 1.24 -1.19
C THR A 145 5.70 1.37 -2.65
N TYR A 146 6.02 0.24 -3.26
CA TYR A 146 6.48 0.14 -4.65
C TYR A 146 5.60 -0.85 -5.42
N PRO A 147 5.32 -0.59 -6.72
CA PRO A 147 4.97 -1.67 -7.63
C PRO A 147 6.15 -2.67 -7.70
N VAL A 148 5.87 -3.98 -7.65
CA VAL A 148 6.93 -5.02 -7.66
C VAL A 148 7.86 -4.90 -8.87
N ALA A 149 7.34 -4.49 -10.02
CA ALA A 149 8.15 -4.27 -11.22
C ALA A 149 9.31 -3.25 -11.02
N ASN A 150 9.21 -2.40 -9.99
CA ASN A 150 10.21 -1.36 -9.67
C ASN A 150 11.11 -1.75 -8.49
N THR A 151 11.09 -3.01 -8.03
CA THR A 151 11.83 -3.44 -6.82
C THR A 151 13.13 -4.18 -7.10
N TYR A 152 13.53 -4.29 -8.37
CA TYR A 152 14.79 -4.95 -8.73
C TYR A 152 15.97 -4.37 -7.95
N ASN A 153 16.78 -5.23 -7.34
CA ASN A 153 17.92 -4.87 -6.48
C ASN A 153 17.59 -4.10 -5.19
N LEU A 154 16.30 -3.92 -4.84
CA LEU A 154 15.88 -3.24 -3.61
C LEU A 154 15.58 -4.23 -2.49
N ILE A 155 15.70 -3.77 -1.23
CA ILE A 155 15.45 -4.60 -0.06
C ILE A 155 14.10 -4.24 0.58
N PRO A 156 13.19 -5.20 0.75
CA PRO A 156 12.00 -5.02 1.56
C PRO A 156 12.32 -4.62 3.00
N LEU A 157 11.57 -3.65 3.52
CA LEU A 157 11.77 -3.10 4.87
C LEU A 157 11.82 -4.19 5.95
N GLY A 158 10.96 -5.20 5.85
CA GLY A 158 10.88 -6.28 6.84
C GLY A 158 12.10 -7.21 6.90
N LEU A 159 13.03 -7.10 5.94
CA LEU A 159 14.25 -7.90 5.91
C LEU A 159 15.47 -7.18 6.52
N LEU A 160 15.32 -5.89 6.84
CA LEU A 160 16.44 -5.01 7.19
C LEU A 160 16.86 -5.07 8.66
N GLU A 161 16.04 -5.62 9.55
CA GLU A 161 16.37 -5.68 10.97
C GLU A 161 17.67 -6.46 11.20
N GLY A 162 18.63 -5.81 11.84
CA GLY A 162 19.96 -6.37 12.10
C GLY A 162 20.93 -6.33 10.91
N ALA A 163 20.53 -5.82 9.77
CA ALA A 163 21.39 -5.66 8.61
C ALA A 163 22.53 -4.68 8.89
N THR A 164 23.70 -4.91 8.31
CA THR A 164 24.88 -4.05 8.42
C THR A 164 25.05 -3.25 7.12
N VAL A 165 25.18 -1.94 7.24
CA VAL A 165 25.46 -1.05 6.09
C VAL A 165 26.89 -1.31 5.60
N ILE A 166 27.04 -1.69 4.33
CA ILE A 166 28.37 -1.92 3.69
C ILE A 166 28.76 -0.80 2.74
N LYS A 167 27.80 0.00 2.27
CA LYS A 167 28.00 1.20 1.46
C LYS A 167 27.18 2.34 2.04
N GLU A 168 27.78 3.53 2.18
CA GLU A 168 27.08 4.71 2.70
C GLU A 168 25.79 5.02 1.91
N LEU A 169 24.75 5.41 2.64
CA LEU A 169 23.45 5.79 2.11
C LEU A 169 23.08 7.18 2.61
N LYS A 170 22.54 7.99 1.73
CA LYS A 170 21.98 9.30 2.10
C LYS A 170 20.53 9.19 2.54
N LYS A 171 20.11 10.12 3.37
CA LYS A 171 18.70 10.24 3.76
C LYS A 171 17.79 10.26 2.53
N GLY A 172 16.76 9.41 2.54
CA GLY A 172 15.79 9.28 1.46
C GLY A 172 16.16 8.25 0.39
N GLU A 173 17.40 7.75 0.33
CA GLU A 173 17.80 6.74 -0.64
C GLU A 173 17.16 5.39 -0.34
N PRO A 174 16.69 4.64 -1.37
CA PRO A 174 16.25 3.26 -1.20
C PRO A 174 17.43 2.36 -0.86
N ILE A 175 17.19 1.37 -0.01
CA ILE A 175 18.22 0.41 0.40
C ILE A 175 18.29 -0.69 -0.64
N THR A 176 19.50 -0.88 -1.19
CA THR A 176 19.81 -1.87 -2.24
C THR A 176 20.51 -3.09 -1.69
N LYS A 177 20.47 -4.20 -2.44
CA LYS A 177 21.19 -5.44 -2.11
C LYS A 177 22.70 -5.24 -2.01
N ASP A 178 23.25 -4.24 -2.70
CA ASP A 178 24.68 -3.93 -2.67
C ASP A 178 25.05 -2.95 -1.55
N SER A 179 24.10 -2.36 -0.85
CA SER A 179 24.36 -1.37 0.19
C SER A 179 24.35 -1.92 1.60
N VAL A 180 23.80 -3.12 1.79
CA VAL A 180 23.71 -3.77 3.10
C VAL A 180 24.01 -5.26 3.03
N GLU A 181 24.53 -5.78 4.13
CA GLU A 181 24.63 -7.20 4.40
C GLU A 181 23.50 -7.63 5.31
N LEU A 182 22.61 -8.51 4.81
CA LEU A 182 21.47 -9.02 5.57
C LEU A 182 21.90 -10.10 6.56
N PRO A 183 21.29 -10.18 7.75
CA PRO A 183 21.57 -11.26 8.69
C PRO A 183 21.06 -12.60 8.15
N GLU A 184 21.74 -13.67 8.49
CA GLU A 184 21.28 -15.02 8.23
C GLU A 184 20.16 -15.38 9.23
N ASN A 185 18.94 -15.43 8.75
CA ASN A 185 17.75 -15.81 9.52
C ASN A 185 16.71 -16.50 8.63
N LEU A 186 15.67 -17.05 9.25
CA LEU A 186 14.63 -17.78 8.55
C LEU A 186 13.89 -16.90 7.53
N ILE A 187 13.59 -15.65 7.87
CA ILE A 187 12.83 -14.74 6.99
C ILE A 187 13.62 -14.45 5.72
N ASN A 188 14.90 -14.13 5.84
CA ASN A 188 15.78 -13.88 4.70
C ASN A 188 16.00 -15.14 3.83
N SER A 189 16.03 -16.31 4.46
CA SER A 189 16.10 -17.59 3.73
C SER A 189 14.82 -17.89 2.96
N LEU A 190 13.64 -17.66 3.55
CA LEU A 190 12.34 -17.80 2.88
C LEU A 190 12.19 -16.81 1.72
N ARG A 191 12.68 -15.59 1.88
CA ARG A 191 12.67 -14.60 0.80
C ARG A 191 13.50 -15.04 -0.41
N LYS A 192 14.67 -15.58 -0.18
CA LYS A 192 15.52 -16.14 -1.27
C LYS A 192 14.79 -17.25 -2.04
N LEU A 193 14.04 -18.12 -1.34
CA LEU A 193 13.22 -19.15 -1.98
C LEU A 193 12.07 -18.55 -2.79
N GLN A 194 11.39 -17.52 -2.25
CA GLN A 194 10.32 -16.81 -2.95
C GLN A 194 10.81 -16.12 -4.23
N GLU A 195 11.99 -15.51 -4.21
CA GLU A 195 12.57 -14.84 -5.39
C GLU A 195 13.05 -15.82 -6.46
N ALA A 196 13.26 -17.09 -6.12
CA ALA A 196 13.68 -18.15 -7.03
C ALA A 196 12.51 -18.92 -7.67
N SER A 197 11.30 -18.74 -7.19
CA SER A 197 10.08 -19.41 -7.68
C SER A 197 9.39 -18.60 -8.77
#